data_42691d4745497c71b3e04878ecda8cdd
#
_entry.id   42691d4745497c71b3e04878ecda8cdd
#
_cell.length_a   1.000
_cell.length_b   1.000
_cell.length_c   1.000
_cell.angle_alpha   90.00
_cell.angle_beta   90.00
_cell.angle_gamma   90.00
#
_symmetry.space_group_name_H-M   'P 1'
#
loop_
_entity.id
_entity.type
_entity.pdbx_description
1 polymer ?
#
loop_
_entity_poly.entity_id
_entity_poly.type
_entity_poly.pdbx_seq_one_letter_code
_entity_poly.pdbx_strand_id
1 'polypeptide(L)'
;MCSSDLLIEEIKRQTTASRREAFRQRGEKLAAAHTAAFKRTRQEAANGWDASPVSTARLSMELWAQLKSEDWSYVTGWVNWPMRLWDFTKHYQYIGRAGGEGVGYHAPASIGAALANRKDGRISVSIQPDGDLMVAPGALWTAARHQIPILIVMQNNRAYHQEVMWFQREALARGRSVELTHHGFGLGNPDIDFAKMAASMGVGSSGPITDPKDLAAAIKRGIAVVKRGEPYLIDVVTQPR
;
A
#
# COMPACT_ATOMS: atom_id res chain seq x y z
N MET A 1 -5.07 -33.12 14.86
CA MET A 1 -5.71 -31.92 15.45
C MET A 1 -4.61 -30.87 15.60
N CYS A 2 -4.78 -29.68 15.03
CA CYS A 2 -3.78 -28.62 15.13
C CYS A 2 -3.77 -28.08 16.58
N SER A 3 -2.61 -27.62 17.08
CA SER A 3 -2.50 -27.05 18.44
C SER A 3 -3.44 -25.87 18.67
N SER A 4 -3.76 -25.10 17.61
CA SER A 4 -4.74 -24.02 17.65
C SER A 4 -6.17 -24.50 17.91
N ASP A 5 -6.55 -25.67 17.41
CA ASP A 5 -7.89 -26.23 17.63
C ASP A 5 -8.09 -26.59 19.10
N LEU A 6 -7.09 -27.20 19.73
CA LEU A 6 -7.11 -27.52 21.16
C LEU A 6 -7.23 -26.27 22.05
N LEU A 7 -6.51 -25.19 21.67
CA LEU A 7 -6.60 -23.91 22.37
C LEU A 7 -8.00 -23.29 22.24
N ILE A 8 -8.59 -23.33 21.04
CA ILE A 8 -9.95 -22.81 20.79
C ILE A 8 -10.96 -23.58 21.64
N GLU A 9 -10.90 -24.92 21.67
CA GLU A 9 -11.82 -25.74 22.46
C GLU A 9 -11.67 -25.47 23.96
N GLU A 10 -10.45 -25.33 24.45
CA GLU A 10 -10.21 -25.02 25.88
C GLU A 10 -10.71 -23.61 26.24
N ILE A 11 -10.51 -22.60 25.39
CA ILE A 11 -11.06 -21.26 25.62
C ILE A 11 -12.58 -21.30 25.65
N LYS A 12 -13.23 -22.04 24.73
CA LYS A 12 -14.70 -22.21 24.74
C LYS A 12 -15.17 -22.84 26.02
N ARG A 13 -14.50 -23.89 26.50
CA ARG A 13 -14.83 -24.60 27.75
C ARG A 13 -14.73 -23.70 28.99
N GLN A 14 -13.69 -22.84 29.04
CA GLN A 14 -13.46 -21.94 30.18
C GLN A 14 -14.28 -20.64 30.10
N THR A 15 -14.95 -20.36 28.99
CA THR A 15 -15.71 -19.11 28.82
C THR A 15 -17.12 -19.27 29.42
N THR A 16 -17.37 -18.63 30.54
CA THR A 16 -18.68 -18.62 31.21
C THR A 16 -19.70 -17.79 30.44
N ALA A 17 -21.00 -18.00 30.75
CA ALA A 17 -22.10 -17.21 30.16
C ALA A 17 -21.93 -15.70 30.39
N SER A 18 -21.54 -15.31 31.62
CA SER A 18 -21.27 -13.90 31.97
C SER A 18 -20.13 -13.30 31.13
N ARG A 19 -19.04 -14.07 30.93
CA ARG A 19 -17.92 -13.60 30.06
C ARG A 19 -18.34 -13.47 28.61
N ARG A 20 -19.16 -14.38 28.07
CA ARG A 20 -19.70 -14.28 26.70
C ARG A 20 -20.51 -13.02 26.51
N GLU A 21 -21.38 -12.70 27.47
CA GLU A 21 -22.18 -11.48 27.46
C GLU A 21 -21.29 -10.23 27.48
N ALA A 22 -20.28 -10.18 28.34
CA ALA A 22 -19.32 -9.09 28.40
C ALA A 22 -18.52 -8.95 27.07
N PHE A 23 -18.18 -10.06 26.41
CA PHE A 23 -17.51 -10.04 25.11
C PHE A 23 -18.44 -9.52 24.01
N ARG A 24 -19.72 -9.91 24.03
CA ARG A 24 -20.71 -9.40 23.08
C ARG A 24 -20.87 -7.89 23.20
N GLN A 25 -21.08 -7.36 24.40
CA GLN A 25 -21.22 -5.93 24.65
C GLN A 25 -19.98 -5.14 24.23
N ARG A 26 -18.79 -5.66 24.53
CA ARG A 26 -17.54 -5.07 24.08
C ARG A 26 -17.42 -5.08 22.55
N GLY A 27 -17.81 -6.19 21.91
CA GLY A 27 -17.84 -6.31 20.45
C GLY A 27 -18.75 -5.28 19.79
N GLU A 28 -19.97 -5.07 20.31
CA GLU A 28 -20.91 -4.06 19.83
C GLU A 28 -20.35 -2.64 19.95
N LYS A 29 -19.75 -2.32 21.10
CA LYS A 29 -19.11 -1.02 21.32
C LYS A 29 -17.94 -0.79 20.36
N LEU A 30 -17.10 -1.79 20.13
CA LEU A 30 -15.98 -1.71 19.20
C LEU A 30 -16.45 -1.61 17.76
N ALA A 31 -17.51 -2.33 17.35
CA ALA A 31 -18.09 -2.25 16.02
C ALA A 31 -18.65 -0.85 15.73
N ALA A 32 -19.36 -0.23 16.68
CA ALA A 32 -19.83 1.13 16.56
C ALA A 32 -18.69 2.14 16.42
N ALA A 33 -17.65 2.02 17.24
CA ALA A 33 -16.45 2.87 17.17
C ALA A 33 -15.69 2.70 15.83
N HIS A 34 -15.58 1.47 15.35
CA HIS A 34 -14.97 1.16 14.06
C HIS A 34 -15.74 1.81 12.90
N THR A 35 -17.07 1.65 12.86
CA THR A 35 -17.93 2.27 11.84
C THR A 35 -17.78 3.80 11.84
N ALA A 36 -17.78 4.42 13.02
CA ALA A 36 -17.58 5.86 13.14
C ALA A 36 -16.21 6.31 12.64
N ALA A 37 -15.15 5.56 12.97
CA ALA A 37 -13.79 5.84 12.51
C ALA A 37 -13.66 5.74 10.99
N PHE A 38 -14.23 4.71 10.36
CA PHE A 38 -14.25 4.56 8.90
C PHE A 38 -15.03 5.68 8.21
N LYS A 39 -16.20 6.06 8.75
CA LYS A 39 -16.97 7.18 8.21
C LYS A 39 -16.16 8.48 8.23
N ARG A 40 -15.49 8.78 9.34
CA ARG A 40 -14.63 9.95 9.45
C ARG A 40 -13.46 9.91 8.45
N THR A 41 -12.74 8.79 8.36
CA THR A 41 -11.63 8.64 7.41
C THR A 41 -12.07 8.85 5.96
N ARG A 42 -13.27 8.35 5.58
CA ARG A 42 -13.83 8.58 4.23
C ARG A 42 -14.22 10.05 4.00
N GLN A 43 -14.71 10.76 5.02
CA GLN A 43 -14.97 12.20 4.93
C GLN A 43 -13.67 12.99 4.77
N GLU A 44 -12.65 12.66 5.55
CA GLU A 44 -11.31 13.28 5.46
C GLU A 44 -10.64 13.01 4.10
N ALA A 45 -10.88 11.86 3.49
CA ALA A 45 -10.36 11.48 2.17
C ALA A 45 -10.86 12.39 1.03
N ALA A 46 -11.97 13.13 1.24
CA ALA A 46 -12.47 14.11 0.28
C ALA A 46 -11.63 15.39 0.22
N ASN A 47 -10.79 15.64 1.22
CA ASN A 47 -9.90 16.80 1.24
C ASN A 47 -8.84 16.66 0.14
N GLY A 48 -8.71 17.68 -0.71
CA GLY A 48 -7.78 17.65 -1.82
C GLY A 48 -8.09 16.58 -2.89
N TRP A 49 -9.38 16.19 -3.03
CA TRP A 49 -9.80 15.13 -3.94
C TRP A 49 -9.34 15.32 -5.39
N ASP A 50 -9.47 16.54 -5.91
CA ASP A 50 -9.08 16.89 -7.28
C ASP A 50 -7.70 17.59 -7.35
N ALA A 51 -6.91 17.51 -6.28
CA ALA A 51 -5.61 18.15 -6.23
C ALA A 51 -4.60 17.47 -7.16
N SER A 52 -3.71 18.28 -7.75
CA SER A 52 -2.52 17.85 -8.48
C SER A 52 -1.28 18.47 -7.80
N PRO A 53 -0.27 17.66 -7.42
CA PRO A 53 -0.20 16.20 -7.52
C PRO A 53 -1.27 15.46 -6.73
N VAL A 54 -1.47 14.17 -7.06
CA VAL A 54 -2.56 13.34 -6.54
C VAL A 54 -2.47 13.13 -5.03
N SER A 55 -3.57 13.28 -4.30
CA SER A 55 -3.58 12.92 -2.87
C SER A 55 -3.52 11.40 -2.69
N THR A 56 -2.83 10.94 -1.64
CA THR A 56 -2.74 9.49 -1.33
C THR A 56 -4.13 8.89 -1.06
N ALA A 57 -5.05 9.67 -0.48
CA ALA A 57 -6.43 9.25 -0.23
C ALA A 57 -7.19 9.03 -1.55
N ARG A 58 -7.04 9.94 -2.53
CA ARG A 58 -7.64 9.79 -3.87
C ARG A 58 -7.10 8.54 -4.56
N LEU A 59 -5.79 8.35 -4.60
CA LEU A 59 -5.17 7.16 -5.19
C LEU A 59 -5.68 5.87 -4.54
N SER A 60 -5.79 5.85 -3.22
CA SER A 60 -6.30 4.70 -2.47
C SER A 60 -7.74 4.37 -2.84
N MET A 61 -8.61 5.36 -2.92
CA MET A 61 -10.03 5.17 -3.25
C MET A 61 -10.25 4.74 -4.70
N GLU A 62 -9.47 5.26 -5.63
CA GLU A 62 -9.53 4.83 -7.04
C GLU A 62 -9.08 3.37 -7.22
N LEU A 63 -8.03 2.96 -6.52
CA LEU A 63 -7.62 1.56 -6.49
C LEU A 63 -8.71 0.68 -5.88
N TRP A 64 -9.26 1.07 -4.73
CA TRP A 64 -10.33 0.33 -4.06
C TRP A 64 -11.57 0.18 -4.94
N ALA A 65 -11.99 1.23 -5.62
CA ALA A 65 -13.15 1.20 -6.50
C ALA A 65 -13.07 0.09 -7.55
N GLN A 66 -11.86 -0.26 -8.00
CA GLN A 66 -11.62 -1.26 -9.04
C GLN A 66 -11.22 -2.63 -8.52
N LEU A 67 -10.65 -2.71 -7.30
CA LEU A 67 -10.21 -3.96 -6.70
C LEU A 67 -11.27 -4.65 -5.84
N LYS A 68 -12.23 -3.91 -5.28
CA LYS A 68 -13.20 -4.42 -4.30
C LYS A 68 -14.04 -5.62 -4.77
N SER A 69 -14.23 -5.77 -6.07
CA SER A 69 -14.97 -6.88 -6.70
C SER A 69 -14.08 -8.01 -7.21
N GLU A 70 -12.77 -7.89 -7.07
CA GLU A 70 -11.79 -8.87 -7.51
C GLU A 70 -11.32 -9.76 -6.35
N ASP A 71 -10.64 -10.86 -6.66
CA ASP A 71 -9.84 -11.56 -5.64
C ASP A 71 -8.43 -10.97 -5.62
N TRP A 72 -8.10 -10.29 -4.54
CA TRP A 72 -6.89 -9.49 -4.43
C TRP A 72 -6.15 -9.69 -3.11
N SER A 73 -4.88 -9.34 -3.12
CA SER A 73 -4.00 -9.32 -1.96
C SER A 73 -3.12 -8.07 -1.98
N TYR A 74 -3.13 -7.31 -0.89
CA TYR A 74 -2.16 -6.24 -0.63
C TYR A 74 -0.88 -6.88 -0.10
N VAL A 75 0.11 -7.03 -0.98
CA VAL A 75 1.25 -7.92 -0.75
C VAL A 75 2.39 -7.32 0.05
N THR A 76 2.43 -5.99 0.21
CA THR A 76 3.32 -5.32 1.16
C THR A 76 2.62 -4.15 1.82
N GLY A 77 2.63 -4.14 3.15
CA GLY A 77 2.07 -3.07 3.94
C GLY A 77 3.03 -1.89 4.03
N TRP A 78 2.60 -0.71 3.57
CA TRP A 78 3.29 0.54 3.83
C TRP A 78 2.61 1.28 4.98
N VAL A 79 3.38 1.74 5.95
CA VAL A 79 2.87 2.32 7.22
C VAL A 79 1.93 3.52 6.99
N ASN A 80 2.11 4.19 5.90
CA ASN A 80 1.45 5.44 5.58
C ASN A 80 0.31 5.32 4.58
N TRP A 81 0.05 4.12 4.07
CA TRP A 81 -1.09 3.88 3.20
C TRP A 81 -2.40 3.97 3.98
N PRO A 82 -3.44 4.66 3.47
CA PRO A 82 -4.70 4.82 4.19
C PRO A 82 -5.57 3.55 4.13
N MET A 83 -5.10 2.48 4.78
CA MET A 83 -5.73 1.16 4.78
C MET A 83 -7.19 1.17 5.26
N ARG A 84 -7.59 2.15 6.09
CA ARG A 84 -8.98 2.30 6.56
C ARG A 84 -9.97 2.71 5.47
N LEU A 85 -9.51 2.98 4.26
CA LEU A 85 -10.36 3.22 3.10
C LEU A 85 -10.78 1.93 2.39
N TRP A 86 -10.15 0.79 2.73
CA TRP A 86 -10.42 -0.53 2.14
C TRP A 86 -11.04 -1.48 3.16
N ASP A 87 -11.92 -2.38 2.68
CA ASP A 87 -12.53 -3.41 3.52
C ASP A 87 -11.74 -4.72 3.40
N PHE A 88 -10.96 -5.06 4.42
CA PHE A 88 -10.21 -6.30 4.52
C PHE A 88 -11.08 -7.34 5.22
N THR A 89 -11.55 -8.34 4.50
CA THR A 89 -12.47 -9.38 5.01
C THR A 89 -11.88 -10.78 4.99
N LYS A 90 -10.74 -10.97 4.30
CA LYS A 90 -10.07 -12.27 4.17
C LYS A 90 -8.62 -12.15 4.64
N HIS A 91 -8.10 -13.21 5.29
CA HIS A 91 -6.76 -13.20 5.87
C HIS A 91 -5.65 -12.93 4.85
N TYR A 92 -5.80 -13.37 3.62
CA TYR A 92 -4.80 -13.20 2.56
C TYR A 92 -4.86 -11.83 1.87
N GLN A 93 -5.86 -10.99 2.17
CA GLN A 93 -5.94 -9.64 1.61
C GLN A 93 -4.87 -8.69 2.18
N TYR A 94 -4.27 -9.05 3.32
CA TYR A 94 -3.16 -8.30 3.90
C TYR A 94 -2.07 -9.26 4.36
N ILE A 95 -0.92 -9.25 3.67
CA ILE A 95 0.21 -10.14 3.99
C ILE A 95 1.12 -9.57 5.09
N GLY A 96 0.97 -8.29 5.40
CA GLY A 96 1.79 -7.63 6.40
C GLY A 96 2.81 -6.67 5.81
N ARG A 97 3.77 -6.29 6.62
CA ARG A 97 4.87 -5.39 6.25
C ARG A 97 6.20 -5.91 6.80
N ALA A 98 7.30 -5.32 6.37
CA ALA A 98 8.62 -5.64 6.88
C ALA A 98 8.69 -5.45 8.41
N GLY A 99 9.11 -6.48 9.13
CA GLY A 99 9.26 -6.41 10.59
C GLY A 99 10.40 -5.49 11.04
N GLY A 100 11.39 -5.23 10.17
CA GLY A 100 12.56 -4.42 10.46
C GLY A 100 12.58 -3.05 9.80
N GLU A 101 11.50 -2.66 9.10
CA GLU A 101 11.37 -1.39 8.37
C GLU A 101 12.55 -1.10 7.40
N GLY A 102 13.21 -2.16 6.91
CA GLY A 102 14.36 -2.05 6.00
C GLY A 102 13.96 -1.48 4.64
N VAL A 103 14.62 -0.40 4.22
CA VAL A 103 14.42 0.22 2.90
C VAL A 103 14.91 -0.75 1.82
N GLY A 104 14.16 -0.85 0.71
CA GLY A 104 14.42 -1.81 -0.38
C GLY A 104 13.74 -3.17 -0.20
N TYR A 105 12.98 -3.37 0.88
CA TYR A 105 12.27 -4.62 1.15
C TYR A 105 11.01 -4.79 0.28
N HIS A 106 10.26 -3.71 0.03
CA HIS A 106 8.88 -3.81 -0.49
C HIS A 106 8.81 -4.43 -1.88
N ALA A 107 9.64 -4.00 -2.83
CA ALA A 107 9.58 -4.51 -4.21
C ALA A 107 9.93 -6.01 -4.28
N PRO A 108 11.06 -6.51 -3.77
CA PRO A 108 11.38 -7.95 -3.84
C PRO A 108 10.40 -8.81 -3.03
N ALA A 109 9.95 -8.36 -1.85
CA ALA A 109 8.97 -9.08 -1.06
C ALA A 109 7.61 -9.18 -1.75
N SER A 110 7.16 -8.08 -2.38
CA SER A 110 5.92 -8.06 -3.18
C SER A 110 5.96 -9.06 -4.33
N ILE A 111 7.09 -9.14 -5.03
CA ILE A 111 7.28 -10.07 -6.15
C ILE A 111 7.24 -11.52 -5.66
N GLY A 112 7.89 -11.82 -4.52
CA GLY A 112 7.83 -13.14 -3.89
C GLY A 112 6.40 -13.52 -3.48
N ALA A 113 5.66 -12.60 -2.88
CA ALA A 113 4.26 -12.80 -2.52
C ALA A 113 3.35 -12.97 -3.75
N ALA A 114 3.58 -12.20 -4.81
CA ALA A 114 2.85 -12.33 -6.07
C ALA A 114 3.12 -13.68 -6.75
N LEU A 115 4.36 -14.17 -6.70
CA LEU A 115 4.71 -15.50 -7.19
C LEU A 115 3.93 -16.59 -6.43
N ALA A 116 3.79 -16.47 -5.11
CA ALA A 116 3.00 -17.40 -4.30
C ALA A 116 1.49 -17.33 -4.63
N ASN A 117 0.96 -16.13 -4.87
CA ASN A 117 -0.45 -15.91 -5.21
C ASN A 117 -0.82 -16.32 -6.65
N ARG A 118 0.17 -16.46 -7.55
CA ARG A 118 -0.05 -16.76 -8.99
C ARG A 118 -0.89 -18.01 -9.20
N LYS A 119 -0.68 -19.06 -8.41
CA LYS A 119 -1.44 -20.32 -8.50
C LYS A 119 -2.93 -20.16 -8.19
N ASP A 120 -3.29 -19.14 -7.42
CA ASP A 120 -4.68 -18.86 -7.01
C ASP A 120 -5.36 -17.86 -7.95
N GLY A 121 -4.66 -17.36 -8.98
CA GLY A 121 -5.17 -16.33 -9.91
C GLY A 121 -5.45 -14.97 -9.25
N ARG A 122 -4.90 -14.76 -8.06
CA ARG A 122 -5.17 -13.57 -7.22
C ARG A 122 -4.38 -12.37 -7.68
N ILE A 123 -5.04 -11.21 -7.76
CA ILE A 123 -4.37 -9.94 -8.10
C ILE A 123 -3.52 -9.49 -6.91
N SER A 124 -2.21 -9.55 -7.07
CA SER A 124 -1.26 -9.02 -6.09
C SER A 124 -1.04 -7.53 -6.33
N VAL A 125 -1.28 -6.70 -5.31
CA VAL A 125 -1.13 -5.25 -5.37
C VAL A 125 -0.04 -4.79 -4.43
N SER A 126 0.98 -4.13 -4.96
CA SER A 126 2.06 -3.51 -4.20
C SER A 126 1.95 -2.00 -4.26
N ILE A 127 1.88 -1.33 -3.12
CA ILE A 127 2.04 0.11 -3.04
C ILE A 127 3.51 0.37 -2.74
N GLN A 128 4.19 0.99 -3.69
CA GLN A 128 5.63 1.09 -3.68
C GLN A 128 6.07 2.54 -3.49
N PRO A 129 6.73 2.89 -2.38
CA PRO A 129 7.35 4.20 -2.22
C PRO A 129 8.52 4.38 -3.21
N ASP A 130 8.67 5.59 -3.70
CA ASP A 130 9.72 5.96 -4.66
C ASP A 130 11.14 5.68 -4.16
N GLY A 131 11.48 6.16 -2.96
CA GLY A 131 12.79 5.93 -2.37
C GLY A 131 13.08 4.46 -2.05
N ASP A 132 12.07 3.67 -1.70
CA ASP A 132 12.23 2.24 -1.44
C ASP A 132 12.55 1.46 -2.73
N LEU A 133 11.87 1.76 -3.83
CA LEU A 133 12.14 1.12 -5.12
C LEU A 133 13.57 1.43 -5.61
N MET A 134 14.08 2.63 -5.35
CA MET A 134 15.44 3.03 -5.77
C MET A 134 16.54 2.18 -5.11
N VAL A 135 16.27 1.53 -4.00
CA VAL A 135 17.24 0.62 -3.35
C VAL A 135 17.30 -0.75 -4.04
N ALA A 136 16.19 -1.22 -4.61
CA ALA A 136 16.11 -2.54 -5.23
C ALA A 136 15.36 -2.54 -6.59
N PRO A 137 15.69 -1.65 -7.53
CA PRO A 137 14.94 -1.53 -8.79
C PRO A 137 15.05 -2.77 -9.68
N GLY A 138 16.12 -3.55 -9.55
CA GLY A 138 16.32 -4.82 -10.28
C GLY A 138 15.23 -5.86 -10.03
N ALA A 139 14.44 -5.71 -8.96
CA ALA A 139 13.28 -6.55 -8.71
C ALA A 139 12.24 -6.46 -9.84
N LEU A 140 12.12 -5.32 -10.53
CA LEU A 140 11.24 -5.15 -11.69
C LEU A 140 11.64 -6.10 -12.84
N TRP A 141 12.93 -6.20 -13.13
CA TRP A 141 13.43 -7.15 -14.13
C TRP A 141 13.10 -8.60 -13.76
N THR A 142 13.23 -8.96 -12.47
CA THR A 142 12.87 -10.29 -11.98
C THR A 142 11.38 -10.58 -12.23
N ALA A 143 10.50 -9.62 -11.96
CA ALA A 143 9.07 -9.76 -12.22
C ALA A 143 8.79 -9.99 -13.72
N ALA A 144 9.41 -9.22 -14.61
CA ALA A 144 9.27 -9.36 -16.05
C ALA A 144 9.84 -10.71 -16.54
N ARG A 145 11.08 -11.05 -16.13
CA ARG A 145 11.79 -12.26 -16.54
C ARG A 145 11.00 -13.54 -16.23
N HIS A 146 10.29 -13.56 -15.10
CA HIS A 146 9.53 -14.72 -14.63
C HIS A 146 8.02 -14.57 -14.83
N GLN A 147 7.58 -13.54 -15.53
CA GLN A 147 6.16 -13.26 -15.82
C GLN A 147 5.32 -13.35 -14.53
N ILE A 148 5.73 -12.64 -13.48
CA ILE A 148 5.04 -12.64 -12.19
C ILE A 148 3.94 -11.58 -12.22
N PRO A 149 2.64 -11.98 -12.17
CA PRO A 149 1.53 -11.06 -12.27
C PRO A 149 1.42 -10.22 -10.99
N ILE A 150 1.79 -8.95 -11.09
CA ILE A 150 1.74 -8.01 -9.98
C ILE A 150 1.38 -6.61 -10.48
N LEU A 151 0.47 -5.94 -9.79
CA LEU A 151 0.18 -4.52 -9.96
C LEU A 151 1.03 -3.72 -8.99
N ILE A 152 2.02 -3.01 -9.50
CA ILE A 152 2.88 -2.12 -8.72
C ILE A 152 2.36 -0.69 -8.91
N VAL A 153 2.00 -0.02 -7.82
CA VAL A 153 1.53 1.36 -7.84
C VAL A 153 2.51 2.22 -7.07
N MET A 154 3.20 3.09 -7.77
CA MET A 154 4.15 4.02 -7.15
C MET A 154 3.42 5.11 -6.39
N GLN A 155 3.82 5.35 -5.17
CA GLN A 155 3.53 6.55 -4.41
C GLN A 155 4.76 7.46 -4.52
N ASN A 156 4.85 8.17 -5.66
CA ASN A 156 6.00 8.97 -6.04
C ASN A 156 5.83 10.41 -5.51
N ASN A 157 6.33 10.67 -4.31
CA ASN A 157 6.36 12.00 -3.73
C ASN A 157 7.70 12.73 -3.90
N ARG A 158 8.61 12.15 -4.70
CA ARG A 158 9.93 12.69 -5.07
C ARG A 158 10.86 12.93 -3.89
N ALA A 159 10.70 12.18 -2.79
CA ALA A 159 11.56 12.33 -1.62
C ALA A 159 11.51 11.11 -0.68
N TYR A 160 12.57 10.92 0.08
CA TYR A 160 12.55 10.17 1.34
C TYR A 160 11.82 11.00 2.40
N HIS A 161 10.51 11.20 2.20
CA HIS A 161 9.75 12.22 2.92
C HIS A 161 9.53 11.89 4.40
N GLN A 162 9.55 10.62 4.77
CA GLN A 162 9.47 10.21 6.17
C GLN A 162 10.69 10.70 6.95
N GLU A 163 11.86 10.64 6.36
CA GLU A 163 13.12 11.13 6.91
C GLU A 163 13.07 12.66 7.07
N VAL A 164 12.58 13.37 6.04
CA VAL A 164 12.36 14.83 6.13
C VAL A 164 11.50 15.18 7.33
N MET A 165 10.34 14.52 7.48
CA MET A 165 9.43 14.77 8.62
C MET A 165 10.08 14.45 9.96
N TRP A 166 10.87 13.39 10.03
CA TRP A 166 11.58 13.00 11.25
C TRP A 166 12.60 14.06 11.64
N PHE A 167 13.44 14.53 10.68
CA PHE A 167 14.42 15.57 10.90
C PHE A 167 13.77 16.92 11.27
N GLN A 168 12.63 17.28 10.68
CA GLN A 168 11.87 18.47 11.05
C GLN A 168 11.43 18.40 12.52
N ARG A 169 10.87 17.27 12.94
CA ARG A 169 10.46 17.07 14.34
C ARG A 169 11.64 17.16 15.30
N GLU A 170 12.78 16.53 14.96
CA GLU A 170 14.00 16.59 15.77
C GLU A 170 14.60 18.01 15.84
N ALA A 171 14.59 18.74 14.73
CA ALA A 171 15.05 20.13 14.70
C ALA A 171 14.19 21.02 15.63
N LEU A 172 12.86 20.91 15.52
CA LEU A 172 11.93 21.64 16.37
C LEU A 172 12.10 21.29 17.85
N ALA A 173 12.23 20.00 18.18
CA ALA A 173 12.45 19.54 19.55
C ALA A 173 13.75 20.11 20.18
N ARG A 174 14.74 20.42 19.34
CA ARG A 174 16.04 20.98 19.74
C ARG A 174 16.15 22.51 19.55
N GLY A 175 15.05 23.20 19.22
CA GLY A 175 15.03 24.63 18.95
C GLY A 175 15.89 25.05 17.75
N ARG A 176 16.05 24.20 16.75
CA ARG A 176 16.83 24.44 15.53
C ARG A 176 15.92 24.80 14.35
N SER A 177 16.46 25.49 13.33
CA SER A 177 15.77 25.74 12.07
C SER A 177 15.45 24.44 11.33
N VAL A 178 14.28 24.43 10.66
CA VAL A 178 13.84 23.32 9.80
C VAL A 178 14.25 23.49 8.32
N GLU A 179 14.87 24.60 7.97
CA GLU A 179 15.16 24.97 6.56
C GLU A 179 16.02 23.95 5.82
N LEU A 180 16.95 23.31 6.49
CA LEU A 180 17.87 22.34 5.91
C LEU A 180 17.43 20.88 6.07
N THR A 181 16.28 20.62 6.69
CA THR A 181 15.85 19.25 7.01
C THR A 181 15.48 18.40 5.80
N HIS A 182 15.23 19.02 4.64
CA HIS A 182 14.97 18.35 3.37
C HIS A 182 16.24 18.07 2.56
N HIS A 183 17.40 18.58 2.99
CA HIS A 183 18.66 18.48 2.24
C HIS A 183 19.14 17.02 2.16
N GLY A 184 19.40 16.54 0.95
CA GLY A 184 19.85 15.15 0.71
C GLY A 184 18.75 14.10 0.64
N PHE A 185 17.47 14.48 0.88
CA PHE A 185 16.34 13.54 0.84
C PHE A 185 15.47 13.67 -0.42
N GLY A 186 15.73 14.63 -1.28
CA GLY A 186 14.99 14.82 -2.54
C GLY A 186 15.34 13.76 -3.58
N LEU A 187 14.33 13.27 -4.31
CA LEU A 187 14.44 12.37 -5.46
C LEU A 187 13.98 13.07 -6.75
N GLY A 188 14.12 14.37 -6.80
CA GLY A 188 13.90 15.24 -7.96
C GLY A 188 15.18 15.92 -8.42
N ASN A 189 15.09 16.63 -9.55
CA ASN A 189 16.17 17.42 -10.16
C ASN A 189 17.43 16.59 -10.54
N PRO A 190 17.30 15.65 -11.54
CA PRO A 190 16.09 15.42 -12.33
C PRO A 190 15.06 14.52 -11.66
N ASP A 191 13.78 14.67 -12.04
CA ASP A 191 12.72 13.77 -11.59
C ASP A 191 12.92 12.36 -12.17
N ILE A 192 12.68 11.35 -11.33
CA ILE A 192 12.73 9.95 -11.76
C ILE A 192 11.41 9.58 -12.42
N ASP A 193 11.48 9.05 -13.63
CA ASP A 193 10.36 8.48 -14.37
C ASP A 193 10.33 6.95 -14.12
N PHE A 194 9.55 6.52 -13.12
CA PHE A 194 9.45 5.10 -12.78
C PHE A 194 8.73 4.29 -13.85
N ALA A 195 7.87 4.90 -14.66
CA ALA A 195 7.24 4.22 -15.78
C ALA A 195 8.25 3.86 -16.86
N LYS A 196 9.16 4.78 -17.22
CA LYS A 196 10.27 4.47 -18.14
C LYS A 196 11.27 3.48 -17.56
N MET A 197 11.56 3.60 -16.26
CA MET A 197 12.41 2.63 -15.56
C MET A 197 11.82 1.21 -15.65
N ALA A 198 10.52 1.04 -15.37
CA ALA A 198 9.82 -0.23 -15.49
C ALA A 198 9.84 -0.77 -16.93
N ALA A 199 9.56 0.08 -17.91
CA ALA A 199 9.58 -0.29 -19.32
C ALA A 199 10.97 -0.76 -19.77
N SER A 200 12.06 -0.11 -19.32
CA SER A 200 13.44 -0.53 -19.64
C SER A 200 13.80 -1.90 -19.08
N MET A 201 13.08 -2.36 -18.06
CA MET A 201 13.23 -3.68 -17.43
C MET A 201 12.21 -4.71 -17.91
N GLY A 202 11.40 -4.38 -18.94
CA GLY A 202 10.43 -5.28 -19.54
C GLY A 202 9.08 -5.34 -18.83
N VAL A 203 8.81 -4.42 -17.89
CA VAL A 203 7.52 -4.31 -17.19
C VAL A 203 6.63 -3.30 -17.91
N GLY A 204 5.41 -3.71 -18.27
CA GLY A 204 4.41 -2.78 -18.81
C GLY A 204 4.11 -1.66 -17.81
N SER A 205 3.90 -0.42 -18.30
CA SER A 205 3.76 0.71 -17.38
C SER A 205 2.84 1.81 -17.87
N SER A 206 2.42 2.68 -16.96
CA SER A 206 1.74 3.96 -17.19
C SER A 206 2.27 5.04 -16.27
N GLY A 207 2.30 6.27 -16.72
CA GLY A 207 2.71 7.42 -15.92
C GLY A 207 3.90 8.15 -16.52
N PRO A 208 4.45 9.18 -15.82
CA PRO A 208 3.98 9.64 -14.50
C PRO A 208 2.62 10.34 -14.56
N ILE A 209 1.69 9.94 -13.69
CA ILE A 209 0.33 10.49 -13.58
C ILE A 209 0.31 11.58 -12.52
N THR A 210 -0.10 12.78 -12.91
CA THR A 210 -0.24 13.94 -12.02
C THR A 210 -1.68 14.40 -11.87
N ASP A 211 -2.54 14.17 -12.90
CA ASP A 211 -3.97 14.49 -12.85
C ASP A 211 -4.74 13.27 -12.31
N PRO A 212 -5.51 13.42 -11.21
CA PRO A 212 -6.30 12.33 -10.65
C PRO A 212 -7.36 11.77 -11.60
N LYS A 213 -7.76 12.49 -12.65
CA LYS A 213 -8.71 12.01 -13.65
C LYS A 213 -8.18 10.84 -14.48
N ASP A 214 -6.86 10.72 -14.61
CA ASP A 214 -6.21 9.67 -15.40
C ASP A 214 -6.06 8.35 -14.64
N LEU A 215 -6.25 8.37 -13.30
CA LEU A 215 -6.03 7.22 -12.43
C LEU A 215 -6.91 6.02 -12.79
N ALA A 216 -8.21 6.24 -12.95
CA ALA A 216 -9.16 5.15 -13.17
C ALA A 216 -8.82 4.35 -14.43
N ALA A 217 -8.47 5.03 -15.53
CA ALA A 217 -8.10 4.40 -16.79
C ALA A 217 -6.79 3.61 -16.68
N ALA A 218 -5.78 4.17 -15.99
CA ALA A 218 -4.50 3.53 -15.77
C ALA A 218 -4.62 2.29 -14.89
N ILE A 219 -5.37 2.37 -13.79
CA ILE A 219 -5.61 1.24 -12.88
C ILE A 219 -6.34 0.11 -13.62
N LYS A 220 -7.41 0.42 -14.36
CA LYS A 220 -8.16 -0.57 -15.15
C LYS A 220 -7.25 -1.28 -16.16
N ARG A 221 -6.39 -0.54 -16.84
CA ARG A 221 -5.40 -1.09 -17.78
C ARG A 221 -4.41 -2.01 -17.07
N GLY A 222 -3.86 -1.58 -15.92
CA GLY A 222 -2.91 -2.37 -15.13
C GLY A 222 -3.54 -3.68 -14.64
N ILE A 223 -4.76 -3.64 -14.11
CA ILE A 223 -5.50 -4.84 -13.69
C ILE A 223 -5.70 -5.80 -14.86
N ALA A 224 -6.05 -5.28 -16.04
CA ALA A 224 -6.25 -6.12 -17.24
C ALA A 224 -4.94 -6.81 -17.67
N VAL A 225 -3.78 -6.12 -17.55
CA VAL A 225 -2.47 -6.72 -17.84
C VAL A 225 -2.12 -7.81 -16.82
N VAL A 226 -2.30 -7.53 -15.54
CA VAL A 226 -2.01 -8.50 -14.46
C VAL A 226 -2.87 -9.75 -14.59
N LYS A 227 -4.14 -9.62 -14.97
CA LYS A 227 -5.03 -10.76 -15.26
C LYS A 227 -4.57 -11.64 -16.44
N ARG A 228 -3.72 -11.13 -17.33
CA ARG A 228 -3.08 -11.92 -18.39
C ARG A 228 -1.80 -12.64 -17.95
N GLY A 229 -1.40 -12.45 -16.70
CA GLY A 229 -0.20 -13.09 -16.15
C GLY A 229 1.07 -12.24 -16.22
N GLU A 230 0.96 -10.95 -16.49
CA GLU A 230 2.09 -10.04 -16.69
C GLU A 230 2.21 -9.01 -15.54
N PRO A 231 3.43 -8.55 -15.19
CA PRO A 231 3.60 -7.44 -14.25
C PRO A 231 3.25 -6.10 -14.89
N TYR A 232 2.73 -5.17 -14.08
CA TYR A 232 2.43 -3.82 -14.52
C TYR A 232 2.75 -2.78 -13.45
N LEU A 233 3.35 -1.65 -13.84
CA LEU A 233 3.66 -0.54 -12.96
C LEU A 233 2.88 0.71 -13.35
N ILE A 234 2.28 1.39 -12.35
CA ILE A 234 1.65 2.70 -12.50
C ILE A 234 2.45 3.69 -11.67
N ASP A 235 3.10 4.65 -12.34
CA ASP A 235 3.81 5.75 -11.67
C ASP A 235 2.82 6.88 -11.39
N VAL A 236 2.55 7.14 -10.10
CA VAL A 236 1.64 8.21 -9.67
C VAL A 236 2.41 9.23 -8.85
N VAL A 237 2.48 10.46 -9.36
CA VAL A 237 3.06 11.59 -8.63
C VAL A 237 2.07 12.02 -7.55
N THR A 238 2.46 11.84 -6.30
CA THR A 238 1.61 12.12 -5.16
C THR A 238 2.07 13.36 -4.40
N GLN A 239 1.14 13.95 -3.66
CA GLN A 239 1.48 15.00 -2.71
C GLN A 239 2.49 14.47 -1.69
N PRO A 240 3.43 15.32 -1.24
CA PRO A 240 4.18 15.08 -0.03
C PRO A 240 3.19 14.95 1.14
N ARG A 241 3.60 14.28 2.17
CA ARG A 241 2.78 14.05 3.37
C ARG A 241 2.74 15.26 4.26
#